data_d04384a401dd41417a6f0947508c6003
#
_entry.id   d04384a401dd41417a6f0947508c6003
#
_cell.length_a   1.000
_cell.length_b   1.000
_cell.length_c   1.000
_cell.angle_alpha   90.00
_cell.angle_beta   90.00
_cell.angle_gamma   90.00
#
_symmetry.space_group_name_H-M   'P 1'
#
loop_
_entity.id
_entity.type
_entity.pdbx_description
1 polymer ?
#
loop_
_entity_poly.entity_id
_entity_poly.type
_entity_poly.pdbx_seq_one_letter_code
_entity_poly.pdbx_strand_id
1 'polypeptide(L)'
;MALAVLKAYVKGYRAVVLDVPLLFESQLDKYCGTVLVVGVKDPQIQMERLRARDPHLSAEDAENRVRSQGDVREKAERALERGEGRGVVVWNDGERKELEEQVREVFWKGVVERFSPNWWGWWLWMCPPAAVVSALWGYWANLGVDRRWREKKEAERAKL
;
A
#
# COMPACT_ATOMS: atom_id res chain seq x y z
N MET A 1 -7.45 -5.94 14.11
CA MET A 1 -6.91 -6.22 12.76
C MET A 1 -6.56 -7.70 12.58
N ALA A 2 -5.66 -8.29 13.36
CA ALA A 2 -5.27 -9.70 13.24
C ALA A 2 -6.46 -10.68 13.24
N LEU A 3 -7.41 -10.51 14.15
CA LEU A 3 -8.61 -11.35 14.22
C LEU A 3 -9.48 -11.27 12.95
N ALA A 4 -9.56 -10.09 12.31
CA ALA A 4 -10.31 -9.93 11.06
C ALA A 4 -9.64 -10.66 9.91
N VAL A 5 -8.30 -10.60 9.82
CA VAL A 5 -7.50 -11.34 8.84
C VAL A 5 -7.67 -12.85 9.06
N LEU A 6 -7.59 -13.32 10.30
CA LEU A 6 -7.81 -14.73 10.63
C LEU A 6 -9.21 -15.20 10.26
N LYS A 7 -10.25 -14.42 10.57
CA LYS A 7 -11.62 -14.74 10.16
C LYS A 7 -11.78 -14.81 8.64
N ALA A 8 -11.13 -13.91 7.91
CA ALA A 8 -11.15 -13.93 6.45
C ALA A 8 -10.46 -15.19 5.89
N TYR A 9 -9.32 -15.57 6.46
CA TYR A 9 -8.61 -16.80 6.11
C TYR A 9 -9.49 -18.04 6.32
N VAL A 10 -10.10 -18.19 7.51
CA VAL A 10 -10.99 -19.32 7.82
C VAL A 10 -12.21 -19.37 6.88
N LYS A 11 -12.73 -18.21 6.46
CA LYS A 11 -13.82 -18.11 5.49
C LYS A 11 -13.39 -18.38 4.05
N GLY A 12 -12.11 -18.60 3.79
CA GLY A 12 -11.58 -18.86 2.44
C GLY A 12 -11.53 -17.63 1.52
N TYR A 13 -11.52 -16.42 2.08
CA TYR A 13 -11.31 -15.22 1.26
C TYR A 13 -9.89 -15.22 0.68
N ARG A 14 -9.78 -14.93 -0.62
CA ARG A 14 -8.51 -14.94 -1.36
C ARG A 14 -7.64 -13.74 -1.07
N ALA A 15 -8.23 -12.61 -0.71
CA ALA A 15 -7.53 -11.38 -0.39
C ALA A 15 -8.23 -10.64 0.74
N VAL A 16 -7.45 -9.92 1.52
CA VAL A 16 -7.94 -8.98 2.54
C VAL A 16 -7.31 -7.62 2.24
N VAL A 17 -8.13 -6.62 2.06
CA VAL A 17 -7.67 -5.24 1.86
C VAL A 17 -7.68 -4.54 3.21
N LEU A 18 -6.54 -3.94 3.55
CA LEU A 18 -6.36 -3.14 4.75
C LEU A 18 -6.23 -1.67 4.33
N ASP A 19 -7.20 -0.85 4.69
CA ASP A 19 -7.11 0.61 4.54
C ASP A 19 -6.46 1.19 5.79
N VAL A 20 -5.19 1.61 5.65
CA VAL A 20 -4.39 2.14 6.76
C VAL A 20 -3.72 3.43 6.33
N PRO A 21 -4.19 4.59 6.79
CA PRO A 21 -3.63 5.89 6.41
C PRO A 21 -2.14 6.06 6.73
N LEU A 22 -1.69 5.47 7.83
CA LEU A 22 -0.30 5.51 8.32
C LEU A 22 0.40 4.15 8.15
N LEU A 23 0.26 3.52 6.98
CA LEU A 23 0.74 2.16 6.73
C LEU A 23 2.25 2.02 6.96
N PHE A 24 3.03 2.95 6.42
CA PHE A 24 4.50 2.90 6.51
C PHE A 24 5.02 3.33 7.89
N GLU A 25 4.39 4.32 8.48
CA GLU A 25 4.73 4.85 9.80
C GLU A 25 4.47 3.81 10.90
N SER A 26 3.36 3.08 10.78
CA SER A 26 3.02 1.97 11.68
C SER A 26 3.76 0.67 11.38
N GLN A 27 4.56 0.64 10.32
CA GLN A 27 5.29 -0.54 9.84
C GLN A 27 4.39 -1.75 9.50
N LEU A 28 3.12 -1.51 9.28
CA LEU A 28 2.15 -2.56 8.89
C LEU A 28 2.36 -3.03 7.44
N ASP A 29 3.03 -2.22 6.63
CA ASP A 29 3.45 -2.57 5.27
C ASP A 29 4.25 -3.88 5.23
N LYS A 30 5.00 -4.21 6.30
CA LYS A 30 5.80 -5.44 6.39
C LYS A 30 4.96 -6.72 6.37
N TYR A 31 3.71 -6.64 6.82
CA TYR A 31 2.77 -7.76 6.84
C TYR A 31 1.93 -7.87 5.57
N CYS A 32 2.03 -6.89 4.66
CA CYS A 32 1.26 -6.86 3.43
C CYS A 32 2.02 -7.55 2.29
N GLY A 33 1.34 -8.42 1.56
CA GLY A 33 1.88 -9.05 0.34
C GLY A 33 2.05 -8.02 -0.78
N THR A 34 1.04 -7.18 -0.96
CA THR A 34 1.04 -6.06 -1.91
C THR A 34 0.69 -4.76 -1.18
N VAL A 35 1.36 -3.68 -1.52
CA VAL A 35 1.08 -2.33 -1.04
C VAL A 35 0.67 -1.47 -2.23
N LEU A 36 -0.49 -0.86 -2.14
CA LEU A 36 -1.00 0.11 -3.10
C LEU A 36 -0.94 1.51 -2.49
N VAL A 37 -0.21 2.41 -3.12
CA VAL A 37 -0.18 3.83 -2.77
C VAL A 37 -1.00 4.61 -3.79
N VAL A 38 -2.02 5.32 -3.31
CA VAL A 38 -2.78 6.26 -4.12
C VAL A 38 -2.32 7.67 -3.76
N GLY A 39 -1.81 8.40 -4.72
CA GLY A 39 -1.27 9.73 -4.51
C GLY A 39 -1.82 10.75 -5.51
N VAL A 40 -1.56 12.02 -5.24
CA VAL A 40 -1.77 13.14 -6.15
C VAL A 40 -0.41 13.76 -6.39
N LYS A 41 -0.02 13.95 -7.66
CA LYS A 41 1.28 14.55 -8.01
C LYS A 41 1.28 16.05 -7.80
N ASP A 42 0.15 16.70 -8.12
CA ASP A 42 0.00 18.14 -8.03
C ASP A 42 -0.56 18.56 -6.66
N PRO A 43 0.21 19.28 -5.85
CA PRO A 43 -0.25 19.79 -4.57
C PRO A 43 -1.46 20.73 -4.68
N GLN A 44 -1.66 21.41 -5.82
CA GLN A 44 -2.80 22.29 -6.02
C GLN A 44 -4.10 21.50 -6.10
N ILE A 45 -4.10 20.41 -6.88
CA ILE A 45 -5.24 19.48 -6.98
C ILE A 45 -5.57 18.89 -5.60
N GLN A 46 -4.54 18.51 -4.83
CA GLN A 46 -4.73 17.99 -3.47
C GLN A 46 -5.40 19.03 -2.57
N MET A 47 -4.94 20.27 -2.62
CA MET A 47 -5.48 21.38 -1.83
C MET A 47 -6.93 21.71 -2.22
N GLU A 48 -7.22 21.78 -3.52
CA GLU A 48 -8.58 22.03 -4.02
C GLU A 48 -9.56 20.95 -3.55
N ARG A 49 -9.17 19.68 -3.68
CA ARG A 49 -10.00 18.55 -3.24
C ARG A 49 -10.21 18.55 -1.72
N LEU A 50 -9.19 18.92 -0.95
CA LEU A 50 -9.29 19.02 0.50
C LEU A 50 -10.27 20.12 0.90
N ARG A 51 -10.19 21.30 0.27
CA ARG A 51 -11.13 22.41 0.53
C ARG A 51 -12.56 22.10 0.10
N ALA A 52 -12.72 21.43 -1.04
CA ALA A 52 -14.04 20.99 -1.51
C ALA A 52 -14.70 19.98 -0.57
N ARG A 53 -13.90 19.09 0.03
CA ARG A 53 -14.39 18.08 0.99
C ARG A 53 -14.70 18.69 2.35
N ASP A 54 -13.85 19.57 2.83
CA ASP A 54 -13.93 20.17 4.17
C ASP A 54 -14.00 21.72 4.04
N PRO A 55 -15.17 22.29 3.66
CA PRO A 55 -15.29 23.74 3.41
C PRO A 55 -15.04 24.65 4.62
N HIS A 56 -15.09 24.06 5.81
CA HIS A 56 -14.88 24.78 7.08
C HIS A 56 -13.40 24.90 7.48
N LEU A 57 -12.48 24.23 6.75
CA LEU A 57 -11.05 24.34 7.04
C LEU A 57 -10.51 25.69 6.60
N SER A 58 -9.75 26.33 7.51
CA SER A 58 -8.96 27.50 7.15
C SER A 58 -7.86 27.15 6.13
N ALA A 59 -7.35 28.13 5.42
CA ALA A 59 -6.25 27.90 4.45
C ALA A 59 -4.99 27.34 5.16
N GLU A 60 -4.71 27.83 6.38
CA GLU A 60 -3.58 27.43 7.20
C GLU A 60 -3.74 25.98 7.70
N ASP A 61 -4.93 25.60 8.14
CA ASP A 61 -5.20 24.23 8.59
C ASP A 61 -5.12 23.23 7.43
N ALA A 62 -5.58 23.63 6.24
CA ALA A 62 -5.47 22.83 5.03
C ALA A 62 -4.00 22.60 4.65
N GLU A 63 -3.17 23.62 4.70
CA GLU A 63 -1.73 23.53 4.42
C GLU A 63 -1.01 22.65 5.46
N ASN A 64 -1.30 22.84 6.73
CA ASN A 64 -0.75 22.03 7.82
C ASN A 64 -1.15 20.55 7.67
N ARG A 65 -2.37 20.28 7.24
CA ARG A 65 -2.86 18.92 7.00
C ARG A 65 -2.16 18.24 5.83
N VAL A 66 -1.92 18.97 4.74
CA VAL A 66 -1.13 18.46 3.60
C VAL A 66 0.30 18.18 4.03
N ARG A 67 0.94 19.08 4.78
CA ARG A 67 2.30 18.88 5.30
C ARG A 67 2.40 17.70 6.27
N SER A 68 1.41 17.50 7.12
CA SER A 68 1.42 16.41 8.12
C SER A 68 1.29 15.01 7.52
N GLN A 69 0.77 14.87 6.31
CA GLN A 69 0.62 13.58 5.63
C GLN A 69 1.94 12.99 5.12
N GLY A 70 3.04 13.73 5.25
CA GLY A 70 4.34 13.33 4.74
C GLY A 70 4.42 13.38 3.21
N ASP A 71 5.61 13.17 2.68
CA ASP A 71 5.81 13.20 1.23
C ASP A 71 5.21 11.94 0.57
N VAL A 72 4.13 12.15 -0.16
CA VAL A 72 3.46 11.09 -0.93
C VAL A 72 4.41 10.47 -1.96
N ARG A 73 5.36 11.25 -2.49
CA ARG A 73 6.36 10.77 -3.44
C ARG A 73 7.31 9.80 -2.76
N GLU A 74 7.75 10.11 -1.54
CA GLU A 74 8.59 9.20 -0.76
C GLU A 74 7.87 7.89 -0.45
N LYS A 75 6.59 7.94 -0.12
CA LYS A 75 5.76 6.74 0.09
C LYS A 75 5.61 5.92 -1.20
N ALA A 76 5.43 6.60 -2.33
CA ALA A 76 5.35 5.97 -3.64
C ALA A 76 6.68 5.27 -4.01
N GLU A 77 7.82 5.94 -3.86
CA GLU A 77 9.13 5.36 -4.09
C GLU A 77 9.37 4.13 -3.18
N ARG A 78 9.05 4.25 -1.88
CA ARG A 78 9.17 3.13 -0.93
C ARG A 78 8.28 1.95 -1.31
N ALA A 79 7.08 2.20 -1.84
CA ALA A 79 6.23 1.14 -2.35
C ALA A 79 6.87 0.45 -3.56
N LEU A 80 7.39 1.21 -4.53
CA LEU A 80 8.02 0.67 -5.73
C LEU A 80 9.29 -0.16 -5.45
N GLU A 81 10.05 0.17 -4.41
CA GLU A 81 11.21 -0.64 -3.97
C GLU A 81 10.82 -2.10 -3.59
N ARG A 82 9.55 -2.38 -3.37
CA ARG A 82 9.05 -3.74 -3.11
C ARG A 82 9.08 -4.64 -4.35
N GLY A 83 9.24 -4.04 -5.54
CA GLY A 83 9.28 -4.73 -6.82
C GLY A 83 7.89 -4.93 -7.43
N GLU A 84 7.90 -5.42 -8.66
CA GLU A 84 6.72 -5.61 -9.49
C GLU A 84 5.66 -6.49 -8.82
N GLY A 85 4.41 -6.05 -8.86
CA GLY A 85 3.25 -6.72 -8.26
C GLY A 85 3.20 -6.72 -6.74
N ARG A 86 4.23 -6.19 -6.04
CA ARG A 86 4.26 -6.08 -4.58
C ARG A 86 4.16 -4.63 -4.09
N GLY A 87 4.61 -3.70 -4.90
CA GLY A 87 4.44 -2.28 -4.69
C GLY A 87 3.83 -1.66 -5.93
N VAL A 88 2.71 -1.00 -5.77
CA VAL A 88 1.98 -0.36 -6.86
C VAL A 88 1.65 1.08 -6.49
N VAL A 89 1.77 1.98 -7.44
CA VAL A 89 1.43 3.39 -7.27
C VAL A 89 0.41 3.79 -8.32
N VAL A 90 -0.66 4.40 -7.85
CA VAL A 90 -1.71 4.97 -8.69
C VAL A 90 -1.77 6.48 -8.43
N TRP A 91 -1.69 7.25 -9.51
CA TRP A 91 -1.76 8.71 -9.43
C TRP A 91 -3.17 9.18 -9.76
N ASN A 92 -3.79 9.82 -8.77
CA ASN A 92 -5.15 10.34 -8.86
C ASN A 92 -5.13 11.84 -9.22
N ASP A 93 -4.56 12.17 -10.38
CA ASP A 93 -4.53 13.56 -10.87
C ASP A 93 -5.74 13.88 -11.78
N GLY A 94 -6.40 12.85 -12.28
CA GLY A 94 -7.55 12.94 -13.18
C GLY A 94 -8.91 12.80 -12.50
N GLU A 95 -9.88 12.35 -13.28
CA GLU A 95 -11.24 12.11 -12.82
C GLU A 95 -11.37 10.82 -12.00
N ARG A 96 -12.47 10.75 -11.22
CA ARG A 96 -12.78 9.58 -10.40
C ARG A 96 -12.91 8.29 -11.22
N LYS A 97 -13.44 8.37 -12.44
CA LYS A 97 -13.58 7.21 -13.32
C LYS A 97 -12.24 6.61 -13.73
N GLU A 98 -11.27 7.47 -14.06
CA GLU A 98 -9.92 7.04 -14.40
C GLU A 98 -9.24 6.34 -13.23
N LEU A 99 -9.41 6.89 -12.01
CA LEU A 99 -8.92 6.24 -10.79
C LEU A 99 -9.55 4.86 -10.60
N GLU A 100 -10.87 4.74 -10.76
CA GLU A 100 -11.59 3.47 -10.62
C GLU A 100 -11.09 2.42 -11.63
N GLU A 101 -10.81 2.83 -12.86
CA GLU A 101 -10.26 1.95 -13.91
C GLU A 101 -8.83 1.51 -13.56
N GLN A 102 -7.97 2.44 -13.18
CA GLN A 102 -6.59 2.14 -12.78
C GLN A 102 -6.55 1.20 -11.56
N VAL A 103 -7.34 1.47 -10.53
CA VAL A 103 -7.41 0.62 -9.34
C VAL A 103 -7.96 -0.77 -9.70
N ARG A 104 -8.97 -0.84 -10.58
CA ARG A 104 -9.51 -2.11 -11.06
C ARG A 104 -8.46 -2.93 -11.81
N GLU A 105 -7.71 -2.31 -12.71
CA GLU A 105 -6.65 -2.96 -13.46
C GLU A 105 -5.55 -3.49 -12.53
N VAL A 106 -5.08 -2.66 -11.60
CA VAL A 106 -4.09 -3.03 -10.60
C VAL A 106 -4.58 -4.17 -9.71
N PHE A 107 -5.82 -4.09 -9.25
CA PHE A 107 -6.41 -5.14 -8.42
C PHE A 107 -6.55 -6.45 -9.20
N TRP A 108 -7.00 -6.38 -10.45
CA TRP A 108 -7.18 -7.55 -11.28
C TRP A 108 -5.84 -8.23 -11.58
N LYS A 109 -4.86 -7.50 -12.11
CA LYS A 109 -3.52 -8.02 -12.42
C LYS A 109 -2.71 -8.39 -11.18
N GLY A 110 -2.67 -7.51 -10.19
CA GLY A 110 -1.82 -7.68 -9.01
C GLY A 110 -2.34 -8.67 -7.99
N VAL A 111 -3.67 -8.81 -7.87
CA VAL A 111 -4.29 -9.65 -6.84
C VAL A 111 -5.01 -10.83 -7.48
N VAL A 112 -5.92 -10.60 -8.42
CA VAL A 112 -6.77 -11.69 -8.94
C VAL A 112 -5.99 -12.66 -9.80
N GLU A 113 -5.20 -12.19 -10.75
CA GLU A 113 -4.40 -13.06 -11.63
C GLU A 113 -3.30 -13.78 -10.86
N ARG A 114 -2.63 -13.07 -9.95
CA ARG A 114 -1.55 -13.64 -9.14
C ARG A 114 -2.05 -14.72 -8.17
N PHE A 115 -3.26 -14.56 -7.66
CA PHE A 115 -3.93 -15.52 -6.77
C PHE A 115 -5.04 -16.30 -7.50
N SER A 116 -5.03 -16.32 -8.85
CA SER A 116 -5.87 -17.20 -9.66
C SER A 116 -5.74 -18.66 -9.17
N PRO A 117 -6.76 -19.49 -9.34
CA PRO A 117 -6.88 -20.78 -8.65
C PRO A 117 -5.81 -21.75 -9.09
N ASN A 118 -4.59 -21.54 -8.60
CA ASN A 118 -3.59 -22.56 -8.64
C ASN A 118 -3.73 -23.43 -7.38
N TRP A 119 -3.42 -24.72 -7.56
CA TRP A 119 -3.39 -25.73 -6.51
C TRP A 119 -2.69 -25.24 -5.23
N TRP A 120 -1.74 -24.25 -5.34
CA TRP A 120 -1.01 -23.66 -4.24
C TRP A 120 -1.90 -22.86 -3.28
N GLY A 121 -2.86 -22.09 -3.80
CA GLY A 121 -3.82 -21.36 -2.95
C GLY A 121 -4.72 -22.30 -2.14
N TRP A 122 -5.17 -23.38 -2.77
CA TRP A 122 -5.92 -24.44 -2.10
C TRP A 122 -5.08 -25.13 -1.02
N TRP A 123 -3.83 -25.42 -1.34
CA TRP A 123 -2.91 -26.08 -0.42
C TRP A 123 -2.60 -25.20 0.80
N LEU A 124 -2.37 -23.90 0.62
CA LEU A 124 -2.19 -22.95 1.71
C LEU A 124 -3.43 -22.84 2.59
N TRP A 125 -4.62 -22.92 2.03
CA TRP A 125 -5.85 -22.89 2.80
C TRP A 125 -6.07 -24.19 3.59
N MET A 126 -5.77 -25.33 3.01
CA MET A 126 -5.90 -26.64 3.66
C MET A 126 -4.77 -26.95 4.66
N CYS A 127 -3.63 -26.27 4.54
CA CYS A 127 -2.47 -26.51 5.40
C CYS A 127 -2.08 -25.23 6.17
N PRO A 128 -2.74 -24.96 7.32
CA PRO A 128 -2.45 -23.75 8.12
C PRO A 128 -0.98 -23.55 8.48
N PRO A 129 -0.17 -24.60 8.80
CA PRO A 129 1.26 -24.42 9.02
C PRO A 129 2.00 -23.86 7.81
N ALA A 130 1.65 -24.28 6.60
CA ALA A 130 2.27 -23.75 5.37
C ALA A 130 1.90 -22.29 5.13
N ALA A 131 0.66 -21.91 5.46
CA ALA A 131 0.24 -20.49 5.40
C ALA A 131 1.05 -19.62 6.37
N VAL A 132 1.31 -20.11 7.59
CA VAL A 132 2.15 -19.41 8.57
C VAL A 132 3.58 -19.27 8.06
N VAL A 133 4.17 -20.34 7.55
CA VAL A 133 5.54 -20.30 6.98
C VAL A 133 5.62 -19.31 5.81
N SER A 134 4.63 -19.32 4.93
CA SER A 134 4.55 -18.38 3.79
C SER A 134 4.42 -16.93 4.26
N ALA A 135 3.64 -16.67 5.29
CA ALA A 135 3.48 -15.34 5.89
C ALA A 135 4.79 -14.84 6.53
N LEU A 136 5.48 -15.72 7.28
CA LEU A 136 6.78 -15.43 7.87
C LEU A 136 7.83 -15.15 6.79
N TRP A 137 7.87 -15.94 5.74
CA TRP A 137 8.77 -15.71 4.61
C TRP A 137 8.51 -14.35 3.94
N GLY A 138 7.23 -14.02 3.71
CA GLY A 138 6.82 -12.71 3.18
C GLY A 138 7.26 -11.55 4.08
N TYR A 139 7.11 -11.71 5.39
CA TYR A 139 7.56 -10.72 6.38
C TYR A 139 9.09 -10.53 6.33
N TRP A 140 9.86 -11.61 6.32
CA TRP A 140 11.33 -11.53 6.21
C TRP A 140 11.80 -10.87 4.91
N ALA A 141 11.15 -11.21 3.79
CA ALA A 141 11.44 -10.55 2.51
C ALA A 141 11.15 -9.05 2.55
N ASN A 142 10.06 -8.64 3.21
CA ASN A 142 9.71 -7.23 3.39
C ASN A 142 10.69 -6.49 4.30
N LEU A 143 11.23 -7.15 5.33
CA LEU A 143 12.31 -6.57 6.16
C LEU A 143 13.56 -6.28 5.33
N GLY A 144 13.91 -7.15 4.39
CA GLY A 144 15.01 -6.93 3.47
C GLY A 144 14.81 -5.70 2.56
N VAL A 145 13.59 -5.49 2.09
CA VAL A 145 13.24 -4.28 1.31
C VAL A 145 13.38 -3.02 2.17
N ASP A 146 12.84 -3.06 3.39
CA ASP A 146 12.90 -1.91 4.32
C ASP A 146 14.34 -1.51 4.67
N ARG A 147 15.24 -2.50 4.85
CA ARG A 147 16.68 -2.24 5.07
C ARG A 147 17.30 -1.52 3.88
N ARG A 148 17.13 -2.05 2.67
CA ARG A 148 17.68 -1.43 1.45
C ARG A 148 17.18 0.00 1.25
N TRP A 149 15.88 0.23 1.52
CA TRP A 149 15.30 1.56 1.45
C TRP A 149 15.98 2.54 2.41
N ARG A 150 16.18 2.14 3.68
CA ARG A 150 16.85 2.98 4.69
C ARG A 150 18.30 3.28 4.29
N GLU A 151 19.05 2.27 3.89
CA GLU A 151 20.44 2.42 3.43
C GLU A 151 20.52 3.40 2.24
N LYS A 152 19.60 3.30 1.28
CA LYS A 152 19.51 4.22 0.16
C LYS A 152 19.26 5.66 0.62
N LYS A 153 18.30 5.86 1.53
CA LYS A 153 17.98 7.18 2.05
C LYS A 153 19.11 7.78 2.91
N GLU A 154 19.79 6.99 3.68
CA GLU A 154 20.97 7.42 4.43
C GLU A 154 22.10 7.84 3.49
N ALA A 155 22.34 7.07 2.43
CA ALA A 155 23.33 7.42 1.41
C ALA A 155 22.98 8.69 0.62
N GLU A 156 21.69 8.95 0.34
CA GLU A 156 21.22 10.19 -0.27
C GLU A 156 21.44 11.38 0.66
N ARG A 157 21.11 11.25 1.94
CA ARG A 157 21.33 12.31 2.95
C ARG A 157 22.81 12.64 3.19
N ALA A 158 23.69 11.65 3.07
CA ALA A 158 25.13 11.86 3.25
C ALA A 158 25.80 12.60 2.08
N LYS A 159 25.10 12.76 0.95
CA LYS A 159 25.59 13.47 -0.24
C LYS A 159 25.14 14.94 -0.31
N LEU A 160 24.23 15.34 0.58
CA LEU A 160 23.74 16.73 0.71
C LEU A 160 24.51 17.51 1.75
#